data_94f4c8f8359133b447d8502cebe96065
#
_entry.id   94f4c8f8359133b447d8502cebe96065
#
_cell.length_a   1.000
_cell.length_b   1.000
_cell.length_c   1.000
_cell.angle_alpha   90.00
_cell.angle_beta   90.00
_cell.angle_gamma   90.00
#
_symmetry.space_group_name_H-M   'P 1'
#
loop_
_entity.id
_entity.type
_entity.pdbx_description
1 polymer ?
#
loop_
_entity_poly.entity_id
_entity_poly.type
_entity_poly.pdbx_seq_one_letter_code
_entity_poly.pdbx_strand_id
1 'polypeptide(L)'
;MLKIYVNGSSGKMGLSLTNLINQSQELDLITKDISLSDVVVDFSHPDSTMEIIKICSRNKIPLIIGTTNLNEETHIEIKKASKYIPILLAANMSIGILQLKESLVAFIRSNKEKINCLIEETHHSNKLDSPSGTAIEIKDLIKNTDKKSNVNQIKISSK
;
A
#
# COMPACT_ATOMS: atom_id res chain seq x y z
N MET A 1 -10.92 18.45 -15.02
CA MET A 1 -10.20 17.16 -14.95
C MET A 1 -9.29 17.21 -13.72
N LEU A 2 -9.23 16.13 -12.96
CA LEU A 2 -8.34 15.98 -11.82
C LEU A 2 -6.91 15.75 -12.32
N LYS A 3 -5.98 16.59 -11.91
CA LYS A 3 -4.58 16.57 -12.35
C LYS A 3 -3.75 15.63 -11.46
N ILE A 4 -3.16 14.61 -12.06
CA ILE A 4 -2.43 13.57 -11.35
C ILE A 4 -0.96 13.58 -11.78
N TYR A 5 -0.06 13.62 -10.82
CA TYR A 5 1.36 13.34 -11.05
C TYR A 5 1.69 11.93 -10.59
N VAL A 6 2.35 11.14 -11.44
CA VAL A 6 2.76 9.76 -11.12
C VAL A 6 4.26 9.69 -10.92
N ASN A 7 4.71 9.55 -9.67
CA ASN A 7 6.09 9.24 -9.36
C ASN A 7 6.35 7.74 -9.59
N GLY A 8 7.43 7.42 -10.30
CA GLY A 8 7.69 6.05 -10.75
C GLY A 8 6.92 5.65 -12.02
N SER A 9 6.58 6.63 -12.87
CA SER A 9 5.80 6.44 -14.12
C SER A 9 6.43 5.44 -15.11
N SER A 10 7.74 5.17 -15.04
CA SER A 10 8.44 4.20 -15.88
C SER A 10 8.37 2.76 -15.37
N GLY A 11 7.99 2.55 -14.11
CA GLY A 11 7.83 1.24 -13.52
C GLY A 11 6.54 0.54 -13.96
N LYS A 12 6.41 -0.77 -13.65
CA LYS A 12 5.23 -1.58 -14.04
C LYS A 12 3.91 -0.97 -13.60
N MET A 13 3.80 -0.57 -12.33
CA MET A 13 2.58 0.07 -11.79
C MET A 13 2.38 1.47 -12.36
N GLY A 14 3.45 2.26 -12.47
CA GLY A 14 3.40 3.60 -13.03
C GLY A 14 2.94 3.62 -14.47
N LEU A 15 3.43 2.73 -15.32
CA LEU A 15 2.98 2.57 -16.72
C LEU A 15 1.50 2.19 -16.81
N SER A 16 1.04 1.25 -15.97
CA SER A 16 -0.38 0.87 -15.94
C SER A 16 -1.26 2.06 -15.55
N LEU A 17 -0.84 2.82 -14.54
CA LEU A 17 -1.59 3.97 -14.04
C LEU A 17 -1.60 5.12 -15.06
N THR A 18 -0.47 5.45 -15.67
CA THR A 18 -0.39 6.49 -16.71
C THR A 18 -1.26 6.15 -17.91
N ASN A 19 -1.30 4.87 -18.32
CA ASN A 19 -2.20 4.44 -19.39
C ASN A 19 -3.68 4.61 -19.03
N LEU A 20 -4.07 4.27 -17.79
CA LEU A 20 -5.45 4.47 -17.33
C LEU A 20 -5.82 5.95 -17.26
N ILE A 21 -4.91 6.82 -16.78
CA ILE A 21 -5.13 8.26 -16.74
C ILE A 21 -5.34 8.82 -18.16
N ASN A 22 -4.48 8.43 -19.11
CA ASN A 22 -4.57 8.89 -20.49
C ASN A 22 -5.84 8.41 -21.23
N GLN A 23 -6.47 7.34 -20.78
CA GLN A 23 -7.75 6.84 -21.32
C GLN A 23 -8.97 7.48 -20.64
N SER A 24 -8.78 8.18 -19.54
CA SER A 24 -9.87 8.80 -18.78
C SER A 24 -10.23 10.18 -19.35
N GLN A 25 -11.53 10.48 -19.39
CA GLN A 25 -12.01 11.83 -19.72
C GLN A 25 -12.04 12.78 -18.50
N GLU A 26 -11.85 12.24 -17.30
CA GLU A 26 -11.93 12.99 -16.03
C GLU A 26 -10.58 13.31 -15.42
N LEU A 27 -9.54 12.61 -15.86
CA LEU A 27 -8.17 12.70 -15.33
C LEU A 27 -7.23 13.35 -16.32
N ASP A 28 -6.20 14.03 -15.80
CA ASP A 28 -5.15 14.68 -16.59
C ASP A 28 -3.76 14.33 -16.01
N LEU A 29 -2.85 13.88 -16.88
CA LEU A 29 -1.52 13.46 -16.47
C LEU A 29 -0.54 14.63 -16.46
N ILE A 30 -0.04 15.00 -15.29
CA ILE A 30 1.03 15.99 -15.15
C ILE A 30 2.39 15.29 -15.25
N THR A 31 3.24 15.73 -16.17
CA THR A 31 4.53 15.07 -16.45
C THR A 31 5.76 15.91 -16.11
N LYS A 32 5.61 17.22 -15.96
CA LYS A 32 6.78 18.14 -15.78
C LYS A 32 6.82 18.77 -14.41
N ASP A 33 5.78 19.44 -13.99
CA ASP A 33 5.74 20.23 -12.77
C ASP A 33 4.74 19.65 -11.77
N ILE A 34 5.26 18.97 -10.78
CA ILE A 34 4.46 18.32 -9.71
C ILE A 34 3.58 19.33 -8.96
N SER A 35 3.99 20.61 -8.89
CA SER A 35 3.23 21.66 -8.18
C SER A 35 1.88 21.98 -8.85
N LEU A 36 1.70 21.57 -10.10
CA LEU A 36 0.46 21.74 -10.86
C LEU A 36 -0.54 20.60 -10.65
N SER A 37 -0.18 19.57 -9.89
CA SER A 37 -1.05 18.42 -9.65
C SER A 37 -2.02 18.64 -8.49
N ASP A 38 -3.22 18.08 -8.60
CA ASP A 38 -4.21 18.04 -7.53
C ASP A 38 -3.95 16.86 -6.56
N VAL A 39 -3.26 15.81 -7.05
CA VAL A 39 -2.85 14.65 -6.27
C VAL A 39 -1.58 14.02 -6.88
N VAL A 40 -0.73 13.51 -6.01
CA VAL A 40 0.45 12.72 -6.40
C VAL A 40 0.23 11.26 -6.05
N VAL A 41 0.59 10.37 -6.98
CA VAL A 41 0.58 8.91 -6.76
C VAL A 41 2.00 8.39 -6.90
N ASP A 42 2.50 7.74 -5.86
CA ASP A 42 3.88 7.25 -5.79
C ASP A 42 3.94 5.71 -5.81
N PHE A 43 4.50 5.18 -6.90
CA PHE A 43 4.89 3.78 -7.09
C PHE A 43 6.34 3.70 -7.55
N SER A 44 7.24 4.25 -6.75
CA SER A 44 8.64 4.40 -7.11
C SER A 44 9.59 3.57 -6.23
N HIS A 45 10.62 4.18 -5.71
CA HIS A 45 11.61 3.61 -4.80
C HIS A 45 11.58 4.36 -3.45
N PRO A 46 11.90 3.73 -2.31
CA PRO A 46 11.90 4.37 -0.98
C PRO A 46 12.60 5.72 -0.91
N ASP A 47 13.77 5.86 -1.54
CA ASP A 47 14.50 7.13 -1.54
C ASP A 47 13.74 8.24 -2.26
N SER A 48 13.11 7.91 -3.40
CA SER A 48 12.27 8.86 -4.15
C SER A 48 11.00 9.22 -3.37
N THR A 49 10.41 8.26 -2.66
CA THR A 49 9.25 8.49 -1.80
C THR A 49 9.54 9.56 -0.74
N MET A 50 10.72 9.51 -0.10
CA MET A 50 11.13 10.51 0.89
C MET A 50 11.16 11.94 0.30
N GLU A 51 11.65 12.09 -0.92
CA GLU A 51 11.68 13.39 -1.61
C GLU A 51 10.27 13.87 -1.96
N ILE A 52 9.43 12.98 -2.49
CA ILE A 52 8.05 13.29 -2.86
C ILE A 52 7.22 13.73 -1.65
N ILE A 53 7.37 13.12 -0.49
CA ILE A 53 6.71 13.53 0.75
C ILE A 53 7.03 15.00 1.06
N LYS A 54 8.30 15.40 0.96
CA LYS A 54 8.73 16.77 1.23
C LYS A 54 8.15 17.78 0.22
N ILE A 55 8.12 17.41 -1.07
CA ILE A 55 7.56 18.26 -2.13
C ILE A 55 6.04 18.41 -1.91
N CYS A 56 5.31 17.32 -1.70
CA CYS A 56 3.86 17.33 -1.47
C CYS A 56 3.50 18.15 -0.22
N SER A 57 4.25 17.99 0.87
CA SER A 57 4.02 18.77 2.10
C SER A 57 4.18 20.27 1.88
N ARG A 58 5.21 20.70 1.14
CA ARG A 58 5.47 22.13 0.85
C ARG A 58 4.37 22.73 -0.02
N ASN A 59 3.90 21.97 -1.02
CA ASN A 59 2.91 22.45 -1.98
C ASN A 59 1.47 22.14 -1.56
N LYS A 60 1.26 21.51 -0.38
CA LYS A 60 -0.04 21.10 0.14
C LYS A 60 -0.83 20.17 -0.79
N ILE A 61 -0.13 19.26 -1.46
CA ILE A 61 -0.70 18.31 -2.41
C ILE A 61 -0.97 16.99 -1.70
N PRO A 62 -2.19 16.42 -1.78
CA PRO A 62 -2.51 15.07 -1.33
C PRO A 62 -1.61 14.01 -1.96
N LEU A 63 -1.25 12.97 -1.19
CA LEU A 63 -0.29 11.97 -1.61
C LEU A 63 -0.81 10.55 -1.39
N ILE A 64 -0.74 9.72 -2.43
CA ILE A 64 -1.00 8.28 -2.36
C ILE A 64 0.34 7.55 -2.50
N ILE A 65 0.69 6.72 -1.53
CA ILE A 65 1.96 5.97 -1.50
C ILE A 65 1.65 4.47 -1.62
N GLY A 66 2.06 3.89 -2.73
CA GLY A 66 2.05 2.44 -2.98
C GLY A 66 3.46 1.83 -3.01
N THR A 67 4.50 2.65 -2.82
CA THR A 67 5.88 2.19 -2.70
C THR A 67 6.03 1.33 -1.44
N THR A 68 6.65 0.16 -1.58
CA THR A 68 6.90 -0.80 -0.50
C THR A 68 8.33 -0.69 0.04
N ASN A 69 8.65 -1.43 1.11
CA ASN A 69 9.98 -1.46 1.76
C ASN A 69 10.44 -0.08 2.27
N LEU A 70 9.50 0.74 2.72
CA LEU A 70 9.83 2.00 3.36
C LEU A 70 10.52 1.76 4.70
N ASN A 71 11.60 2.49 4.96
CA ASN A 71 12.32 2.44 6.22
C ASN A 71 11.58 3.24 7.32
N GLU A 72 12.04 3.10 8.56
CA GLU A 72 11.42 3.75 9.72
C GLU A 72 11.45 5.29 9.60
N GLU A 73 12.52 5.85 9.07
CA GLU A 73 12.64 7.30 8.86
C GLU A 73 11.55 7.82 7.91
N THR A 74 11.29 7.10 6.81
CA THR A 74 10.21 7.44 5.87
C THR A 74 8.84 7.35 6.54
N HIS A 75 8.59 6.34 7.37
CA HIS A 75 7.34 6.23 8.13
C HIS A 75 7.14 7.40 9.12
N ILE A 76 8.21 7.84 9.79
CA ILE A 76 8.17 9.02 10.67
C ILE A 76 7.83 10.26 9.86
N GLU A 77 8.43 10.43 8.67
CA GLU A 77 8.17 11.60 7.81
C GLU A 77 6.75 11.59 7.26
N ILE A 78 6.22 10.44 6.83
CA ILE A 78 4.81 10.26 6.46
C ILE A 78 3.90 10.72 7.60
N LYS A 79 4.17 10.28 8.83
CA LYS A 79 3.37 10.67 10.01
C LYS A 79 3.44 12.17 10.31
N LYS A 80 4.57 12.81 10.08
CA LYS A 80 4.69 14.28 10.20
C LYS A 80 3.89 14.98 9.10
N ALA A 81 4.09 14.57 7.84
CA ALA A 81 3.45 15.16 6.67
C ALA A 81 1.92 15.01 6.71
N SER A 82 1.40 13.89 7.24
CA SER A 82 -0.04 13.63 7.35
C SER A 82 -0.80 14.59 8.26
N LYS A 83 -0.10 15.41 9.05
CA LYS A 83 -0.70 16.52 9.82
C LYS A 83 -1.04 17.73 8.95
N TYR A 84 -0.47 17.82 7.76
CA TYR A 84 -0.57 19.00 6.88
C TYR A 84 -1.24 18.69 5.55
N ILE A 85 -1.13 17.45 5.06
CA ILE A 85 -1.72 16.98 3.80
C ILE A 85 -2.39 15.62 3.99
N PRO A 86 -3.45 15.31 3.23
CA PRO A 86 -4.01 13.96 3.17
C PRO A 86 -2.98 12.97 2.60
N ILE A 87 -2.72 11.88 3.32
CA ILE A 87 -1.84 10.81 2.85
C ILE A 87 -2.56 9.46 2.96
N LEU A 88 -2.62 8.73 1.83
CA LEU A 88 -3.00 7.32 1.79
C LEU A 88 -1.73 6.48 1.64
N LEU A 89 -1.38 5.72 2.65
CA LEU A 89 -0.30 4.73 2.58
C LEU A 89 -0.90 3.32 2.51
N ALA A 90 -0.66 2.60 1.42
CA ALA A 90 -1.17 1.25 1.23
C ALA A 90 -0.15 0.38 0.47
N ALA A 91 0.41 -0.62 1.14
CA ALA A 91 1.31 -1.60 0.54
C ALA A 91 0.60 -2.51 -0.47
N ASN A 92 -0.71 -2.66 -0.35
CA ASN A 92 -1.54 -3.45 -1.26
C ASN A 92 -2.89 -2.75 -1.49
N MET A 93 -3.18 -2.44 -2.76
CA MET A 93 -4.42 -1.79 -3.18
C MET A 93 -5.36 -2.76 -3.95
N SER A 94 -5.15 -4.06 -3.82
CA SER A 94 -6.00 -5.08 -4.45
C SER A 94 -7.34 -5.18 -3.72
N ILE A 95 -8.44 -4.99 -4.46
CA ILE A 95 -9.80 -5.19 -3.95
C ILE A 95 -9.99 -6.62 -3.45
N GLY A 96 -9.42 -7.62 -4.15
CA GLY A 96 -9.48 -9.02 -3.73
C GLY A 96 -8.81 -9.27 -2.38
N ILE A 97 -7.67 -8.65 -2.11
CA ILE A 97 -7.01 -8.73 -0.80
C ILE A 97 -7.83 -8.03 0.28
N LEU A 98 -8.46 -6.89 -0.02
CA LEU A 98 -9.36 -6.22 0.92
C LEU A 98 -10.55 -7.14 1.31
N GLN A 99 -11.23 -7.71 0.33
CA GLN A 99 -12.34 -8.63 0.54
C GLN A 99 -11.93 -9.89 1.33
N LEU A 100 -10.73 -10.43 1.05
CA LEU A 100 -10.15 -11.53 1.82
C LEU A 100 -9.95 -11.14 3.29
N LYS A 101 -9.39 -9.96 3.56
CA LYS A 101 -9.17 -9.45 4.92
C LYS A 101 -10.49 -9.29 5.68
N GLU A 102 -11.51 -8.71 5.05
CA GLU A 102 -12.84 -8.53 5.63
C GLU A 102 -13.48 -9.87 5.98
N SER A 103 -13.44 -10.83 5.05
CA SER A 103 -13.97 -12.18 5.25
C SER A 103 -13.24 -12.92 6.39
N LEU A 104 -11.92 -12.79 6.46
CA LEU A 104 -11.09 -13.36 7.50
C LEU A 104 -11.41 -12.78 8.89
N VAL A 105 -11.58 -11.45 8.98
CA VAL A 105 -12.00 -10.79 10.22
C VAL A 105 -13.37 -11.29 10.69
N ALA A 106 -14.35 -11.40 9.78
CA ALA A 106 -15.67 -11.91 10.09
C ALA A 106 -15.61 -13.35 10.60
N PHE A 107 -14.83 -14.20 9.91
CA PHE A 107 -14.64 -15.61 10.31
C PHE A 107 -14.01 -15.71 11.71
N ILE A 108 -12.91 -15.02 11.99
CA ILE A 108 -12.21 -15.10 13.29
C ILE A 108 -13.11 -14.60 14.43
N ARG A 109 -13.88 -13.53 14.21
CA ARG A 109 -14.79 -12.99 15.23
C ARG A 109 -15.95 -13.92 15.55
N SER A 110 -16.48 -14.63 14.56
CA SER A 110 -17.58 -15.57 14.73
C SER A 110 -17.14 -16.95 15.23
N ASN A 111 -15.87 -17.31 15.00
CA ASN A 111 -15.35 -18.63 15.36
C ASN A 111 -15.29 -18.82 16.89
N LYS A 112 -15.69 -20.00 17.34
CA LYS A 112 -15.69 -20.39 18.77
C LYS A 112 -14.69 -21.51 19.08
N GLU A 113 -14.12 -22.11 18.05
CA GLU A 113 -13.24 -23.28 18.17
C GLU A 113 -11.77 -22.87 18.07
N LYS A 114 -10.89 -23.76 18.57
CA LYS A 114 -9.45 -23.61 18.40
C LYS A 114 -9.05 -23.93 16.96
N ILE A 115 -8.32 -23.03 16.33
CA ILE A 115 -7.88 -23.18 14.93
C ILE A 115 -6.38 -22.93 14.78
N ASN A 116 -5.80 -23.49 13.74
CA ASN A 116 -4.48 -23.17 13.26
C ASN A 116 -4.60 -22.47 11.90
N CYS A 117 -3.84 -21.43 11.67
CA CYS A 117 -3.83 -20.71 10.40
C CYS A 117 -2.53 -20.98 9.64
N LEU A 118 -2.63 -21.27 8.36
CA LEU A 118 -1.52 -21.32 7.43
C LEU A 118 -1.77 -20.30 6.33
N ILE A 119 -0.81 -19.38 6.15
CA ILE A 119 -0.79 -18.43 5.06
C ILE A 119 0.23 -18.96 4.06
N GLU A 120 -0.21 -19.36 2.88
CA GLU A 120 0.67 -19.74 1.77
C GLU A 120 0.67 -18.65 0.72
N GLU A 121 1.85 -18.29 0.25
CA GLU A 121 2.03 -17.31 -0.82
C GLU A 121 3.00 -17.84 -1.87
N THR A 122 2.77 -17.46 -3.11
CA THR A 122 3.63 -17.79 -4.24
C THR A 122 3.94 -16.52 -5.02
N HIS A 123 5.21 -16.28 -5.28
CA HIS A 123 5.68 -15.12 -6.02
C HIS A 123 6.61 -15.53 -7.14
N HIS A 124 6.89 -14.59 -8.04
CA HIS A 124 7.91 -14.78 -9.06
C HIS A 124 9.32 -14.85 -8.43
N SER A 125 10.25 -15.50 -9.09
CA SER A 125 11.63 -15.75 -8.61
C SER A 125 12.44 -14.49 -8.29
N ASN A 126 12.07 -13.33 -8.84
CA ASN A 126 12.77 -12.06 -8.64
C ASN A 126 12.30 -11.28 -7.40
N LYS A 127 11.39 -11.85 -6.57
CA LYS A 127 10.95 -11.19 -5.35
C LYS A 127 12.03 -11.32 -4.27
N LEU A 128 12.48 -10.18 -3.73
CA LEU A 128 13.58 -10.13 -2.76
C LEU A 128 13.10 -10.29 -1.31
N ASP A 129 11.86 -9.89 -1.01
CA ASP A 129 11.28 -9.95 0.34
C ASP A 129 10.46 -11.23 0.53
N SER A 130 10.78 -11.99 1.57
CA SER A 130 10.05 -13.19 1.99
C SER A 130 10.08 -13.29 3.53
N PRO A 131 8.88 -13.41 4.19
CA PRO A 131 7.55 -13.35 3.61
C PRO A 131 7.18 -11.94 3.11
N SER A 132 6.17 -11.87 2.20
CA SER A 132 5.71 -10.59 1.64
C SER A 132 5.06 -9.69 2.70
N GLY A 133 5.06 -8.38 2.44
CA GLY A 133 4.36 -7.42 3.28
C GLY A 133 2.87 -7.76 3.46
N THR A 134 2.22 -8.26 2.41
CA THR A 134 0.81 -8.71 2.46
C THR A 134 0.62 -9.90 3.40
N ALA A 135 1.52 -10.90 3.37
CA ALA A 135 1.44 -12.05 4.27
C ALA A 135 1.64 -11.65 5.73
N ILE A 136 2.59 -10.74 5.99
CA ILE A 136 2.83 -10.17 7.32
C ILE A 136 1.59 -9.42 7.80
N GLU A 137 1.01 -8.56 6.95
CA GLU A 137 -0.19 -7.79 7.27
C GLU A 137 -1.41 -8.69 7.60
N ILE A 138 -1.61 -9.78 6.85
CA ILE A 138 -2.66 -10.76 7.14
C ILE A 138 -2.41 -11.46 8.48
N LYS A 139 -1.17 -11.86 8.76
CA LYS A 139 -0.81 -12.46 10.04
C LYS A 139 -1.11 -11.53 11.22
N ASP A 140 -0.75 -10.25 11.10
CA ASP A 140 -0.99 -9.26 12.16
C ASP A 140 -2.49 -8.95 12.29
N LEU A 141 -3.23 -8.93 11.19
CA LEU A 141 -4.69 -8.81 11.19
C LEU A 141 -5.34 -9.95 11.98
N ILE A 142 -4.92 -11.21 11.76
CA ILE A 142 -5.41 -12.38 12.50
C ILE A 142 -5.15 -12.21 13.98
N LYS A 143 -3.90 -11.89 14.38
CA LYS A 143 -3.51 -11.69 15.78
C LYS A 143 -4.32 -10.59 16.45
N ASN A 144 -4.48 -9.46 15.79
CA ASN A 144 -5.19 -8.31 16.32
C ASN A 144 -6.72 -8.52 16.41
N THR A 145 -7.26 -9.41 15.58
CA THR A 145 -8.68 -9.73 15.55
C THR A 145 -9.05 -10.81 16.58
N ASP A 146 -8.15 -11.75 16.87
CA ASP A 146 -8.38 -12.87 17.78
C ASP A 146 -8.35 -12.45 19.26
N LYS A 147 -9.40 -11.77 19.70
CA LYS A 147 -9.55 -11.34 21.11
C LYS A 147 -9.80 -12.50 22.09
N LYS A 148 -10.19 -13.67 21.59
CA LYS A 148 -10.54 -14.84 22.40
C LYS A 148 -9.43 -15.87 22.49
N SER A 149 -8.28 -15.61 21.87
CA SER A 149 -7.16 -16.55 21.78
C SER A 149 -7.55 -17.90 21.21
N ASN A 150 -8.45 -17.91 20.20
CA ASN A 150 -8.88 -19.12 19.51
C ASN A 150 -7.87 -19.56 18.43
N VAL A 151 -7.01 -18.67 17.97
CA VAL A 151 -5.95 -19.00 17.02
C VAL A 151 -4.70 -19.46 17.75
N ASN A 152 -4.45 -20.78 17.74
CA ASN A 152 -3.30 -21.37 18.43
C ASN A 152 -1.98 -21.07 17.73
N GLN A 153 -1.97 -21.10 16.40
CA GLN A 153 -0.76 -20.95 15.61
C GLN A 153 -1.05 -20.25 14.28
N ILE A 154 -0.12 -19.36 13.86
CA ILE A 154 -0.13 -18.75 12.53
C ILE A 154 1.23 -19.01 11.90
N LYS A 155 1.26 -19.76 10.81
CA LYS A 155 2.45 -20.02 9.99
C LYS A 155 2.36 -19.27 8.67
N ILE A 156 3.52 -18.83 8.14
CA ILE A 156 3.65 -18.31 6.78
C ILE A 156 4.58 -19.25 6.02
N SER A 157 4.22 -19.61 4.80
CA SER A 157 5.01 -20.41 3.86
C SER A 157 5.08 -19.67 2.54
N SER A 158 6.27 -19.29 2.12
CA SER A 158 6.54 -18.58 0.84
C SER A 158 7.19 -19.56 -0.14
N LYS A 159 6.72 -19.60 -1.39
CA LYS A 159 7.21 -20.46 -2.47
C LYS A 159 7.63 -19.61 -3.67
#